data_535d4614ffad1ad02c4d085ffd3878c3
#
_entry.id   535d4614ffad1ad02c4d085ffd3878c3
#
_cell.length_a   1.000
_cell.length_b   1.000
_cell.length_c   1.000
_cell.angle_alpha   90.00
_cell.angle_beta   90.00
_cell.angle_gamma   90.00
#
_symmetry.space_group_name_H-M   'P 1'
#
loop_
_entity.id
_entity.type
_entity.pdbx_description
1 polymer ?
#
loop_
_entity_poly.entity_id
_entity_poly.type
_entity_poly.pdbx_seq_one_letter_code
_entity_poly.pdbx_strand_id
1 'polypeptide(L)'
;MRHLKLSIERGVERAIEGVDLVETRRNYREQNEFVVLEHFLTQPVVDQFLREVDQLMPDVNRNYVPGHKKGASVSFYAILRQAPAILSLYRSPALLMFLSRLVEAPLLLCPENDPHSCALYYYQQPGDHIGFHYDTSYYKGKRYTVLIGLVERSEHCRLVARVQKHGETDEIRETRIAMDPGTFVLFNGDKLWHAVTPLGKDEERIILTLQYVTNQEMGPFKKMFSNLKDAVAYFGPAALLPWNPSKEKG
;
A
#
# COMPACT_ATOMS: atom_id res chain seq x y z
N MET A 1 16.85 11.87 -12.70
CA MET A 1 15.77 12.08 -11.72
C MET A 1 14.61 12.93 -12.23
N ARG A 2 14.80 14.18 -12.75
CA ARG A 2 13.69 15.04 -13.21
C ARG A 2 12.81 14.41 -14.31
N HIS A 3 13.43 13.77 -15.33
CA HIS A 3 12.68 13.09 -16.40
C HIS A 3 11.87 11.91 -15.90
N LEU A 4 12.41 11.10 -14.98
CA LEU A 4 11.70 9.97 -14.37
C LEU A 4 10.48 10.44 -13.61
N LYS A 5 10.62 11.45 -12.75
CA LYS A 5 9.50 12.04 -12.01
C LYS A 5 8.40 12.53 -12.95
N LEU A 6 8.75 13.25 -14.03
CA LEU A 6 7.79 13.72 -15.02
C LEU A 6 7.11 12.56 -15.79
N SER A 7 7.84 11.49 -16.06
CA SER A 7 7.28 10.29 -16.70
C SER A 7 6.23 9.61 -15.82
N ILE A 8 6.53 9.42 -14.53
CA ILE A 8 5.60 8.82 -13.57
C ILE A 8 4.37 9.72 -13.41
N GLU A 9 4.55 11.04 -13.22
CA GLU A 9 3.44 11.98 -13.05
C GLU A 9 2.49 11.94 -14.26
N ARG A 10 3.02 12.00 -15.48
CA ARG A 10 2.20 11.84 -16.70
C ARG A 10 1.50 10.49 -16.80
N GLY A 11 2.13 9.42 -16.33
CA GLY A 11 1.51 8.09 -16.28
C GLY A 11 0.31 8.08 -15.33
N VAL A 12 0.44 8.73 -14.18
CA VAL A 12 -0.64 8.89 -13.19
C VAL A 12 -1.77 9.77 -13.73
N GLU A 13 -1.44 10.91 -14.34
CA GLU A 13 -2.43 11.82 -14.95
C GLU A 13 -3.29 11.09 -15.99
N ARG A 14 -2.66 10.34 -16.90
CA ARG A 14 -3.38 9.53 -17.91
C ARG A 14 -4.25 8.44 -17.28
N ALA A 15 -3.77 7.79 -16.21
CA ALA A 15 -4.56 6.81 -15.50
C ALA A 15 -5.83 7.44 -14.91
N ILE A 16 -5.69 8.62 -14.30
CA ILE A 16 -6.80 9.38 -13.70
C ILE A 16 -7.79 9.86 -14.76
N GLU A 17 -7.32 10.31 -15.94
CA GLU A 17 -8.17 10.73 -17.06
C GLU A 17 -9.10 9.60 -17.55
N GLY A 18 -8.68 8.34 -17.43
CA GLY A 18 -9.48 7.17 -17.78
C GLY A 18 -10.54 6.77 -16.73
N VAL A 19 -10.59 7.44 -15.57
CA VAL A 19 -11.49 7.08 -14.47
C VAL A 19 -12.74 7.98 -14.45
N ASP A 20 -13.93 7.40 -14.50
CA ASP A 20 -15.15 8.12 -14.13
C ASP A 20 -15.18 8.30 -12.60
N LEU A 21 -14.75 9.48 -12.17
CA LEU A 21 -14.66 9.81 -10.75
C LEU A 21 -16.03 9.81 -10.05
N VAL A 22 -17.12 10.14 -10.75
CA VAL A 22 -18.47 10.20 -10.17
C VAL A 22 -18.95 8.79 -9.87
N GLU A 23 -18.84 7.90 -10.84
CA GLU A 23 -19.22 6.50 -10.68
C GLU A 23 -18.29 5.78 -9.67
N THR A 24 -16.99 5.98 -9.77
CA THR A 24 -16.00 5.39 -8.85
C THR A 24 -16.27 5.80 -7.40
N ARG A 25 -16.60 7.07 -7.16
CA ARG A 25 -16.95 7.58 -5.83
C ARG A 25 -18.24 6.96 -5.31
N ARG A 26 -19.24 6.81 -6.18
CA ARG A 26 -20.49 6.14 -5.80
C ARG A 26 -20.18 4.71 -5.35
N ASN A 27 -19.46 3.93 -6.16
CA ASN A 27 -19.08 2.56 -5.86
C ASN A 27 -18.25 2.46 -4.57
N TYR A 28 -17.31 3.38 -4.36
CA TYR A 28 -16.49 3.47 -3.16
C TYR A 28 -17.36 3.65 -1.88
N ARG A 29 -18.36 4.52 -1.94
CA ARG A 29 -19.28 4.74 -0.81
C ARG A 29 -20.20 3.55 -0.56
N GLU A 30 -20.79 2.99 -1.62
CA GLU A 30 -21.68 1.83 -1.54
C GLU A 30 -20.97 0.58 -0.99
N GLN A 31 -19.66 0.46 -1.22
CA GLN A 31 -18.83 -0.63 -0.73
C GLN A 31 -18.11 -0.30 0.59
N ASN A 32 -18.66 0.59 1.41
CA ASN A 32 -18.12 0.97 2.73
C ASN A 32 -16.68 1.49 2.70
N GLU A 33 -16.41 2.43 1.82
CA GLU A 33 -15.10 3.05 1.60
C GLU A 33 -14.04 2.06 1.06
N PHE A 34 -14.44 1.24 0.09
CA PHE A 34 -13.59 0.31 -0.65
C PHE A 34 -13.87 0.39 -2.15
N VAL A 35 -12.80 0.38 -2.97
CA VAL A 35 -12.92 0.33 -4.44
C VAL A 35 -11.71 -0.36 -5.08
N VAL A 36 -11.96 -1.05 -6.19
CA VAL A 36 -10.94 -1.67 -7.06
C VAL A 36 -11.01 -0.99 -8.43
N LEU A 37 -9.86 -0.57 -8.94
CA LEU A 37 -9.67 -0.07 -10.30
C LEU A 37 -8.69 -1.01 -11.00
N GLU A 38 -9.22 -1.90 -11.83
CA GLU A 38 -8.41 -2.80 -12.63
C GLU A 38 -7.66 -2.02 -13.71
N HIS A 39 -6.41 -2.41 -14.00
CA HIS A 39 -5.56 -1.79 -15.03
C HIS A 39 -5.40 -0.26 -14.89
N PHE A 40 -5.48 0.28 -13.67
CA PHE A 40 -5.33 1.71 -13.41
C PHE A 40 -3.99 2.25 -13.89
N LEU A 41 -2.87 1.58 -13.54
CA LEU A 41 -1.56 1.93 -14.06
C LEU A 41 -1.23 1.09 -15.30
N THR A 42 -0.67 1.74 -16.31
CA THR A 42 -0.23 1.05 -17.53
C THR A 42 1.04 0.24 -17.30
N GLN A 43 1.25 -0.81 -18.09
CA GLN A 43 2.43 -1.68 -18.00
C GLN A 43 3.76 -0.91 -18.04
N PRO A 44 3.97 0.12 -18.90
CA PRO A 44 5.21 0.90 -18.89
C PRO A 44 5.51 1.61 -17.55
N VAL A 45 4.49 1.98 -16.78
CA VAL A 45 4.66 2.56 -15.42
C VAL A 45 5.04 1.46 -14.44
N VAL A 46 4.34 0.32 -14.49
CA VAL A 46 4.65 -0.85 -13.66
C VAL A 46 6.07 -1.35 -13.90
N ASP A 47 6.52 -1.42 -15.15
CA ASP A 47 7.87 -1.84 -15.53
C ASP A 47 8.97 -0.95 -14.92
N GLN A 48 8.67 0.34 -14.70
CA GLN A 48 9.60 1.23 -14.00
C GLN A 48 9.72 0.87 -12.52
N PHE A 49 8.61 0.50 -11.88
CA PHE A 49 8.62 0.04 -10.48
C PHE A 49 9.32 -1.31 -10.33
N LEU A 50 9.12 -2.25 -11.27
CA LEU A 50 9.76 -3.57 -11.24
C LEU A 50 11.29 -3.47 -11.28
N ARG A 51 11.87 -2.53 -12.06
CA ARG A 51 13.32 -2.29 -12.03
C ARG A 51 13.83 -1.84 -10.66
N GLU A 52 13.03 -1.06 -9.92
CA GLU A 52 13.37 -0.62 -8.56
C GLU A 52 13.13 -1.74 -7.53
N VAL A 53 12.11 -2.58 -7.74
CA VAL A 53 11.89 -3.80 -6.95
C VAL A 53 13.13 -4.70 -6.96
N ASP A 54 13.73 -4.93 -8.15
CA ASP A 54 14.95 -5.73 -8.28
C ASP A 54 16.14 -5.09 -7.53
N GLN A 55 16.27 -3.76 -7.56
CA GLN A 55 17.30 -3.02 -6.84
C GLN A 55 17.14 -3.10 -5.32
N LEU A 56 15.91 -3.22 -4.84
CA LEU A 56 15.56 -3.29 -3.42
C LEU A 56 15.68 -4.70 -2.82
N MET A 57 15.98 -5.73 -3.62
CA MET A 57 16.11 -7.11 -3.14
C MET A 57 17.07 -7.27 -1.94
N PRO A 58 18.24 -6.55 -1.88
CA PRO A 58 19.12 -6.63 -0.71
C PRO A 58 18.52 -6.07 0.60
N ASP A 59 17.51 -5.19 0.51
CA ASP A 59 16.82 -4.59 1.66
C ASP A 59 15.55 -5.38 2.07
N VAL A 60 15.24 -6.49 1.39
CA VAL A 60 14.09 -7.33 1.69
C VAL A 60 14.26 -8.01 3.06
N ASN A 61 13.34 -7.74 3.97
CA ASN A 61 13.30 -8.37 5.28
C ASN A 61 12.20 -9.42 5.36
N ARG A 62 12.57 -10.68 5.63
CA ARG A 62 11.60 -11.74 5.92
C ARG A 62 11.07 -11.60 7.34
N ASN A 63 9.77 -11.73 7.50
CA ASN A 63 9.12 -11.63 8.78
C ASN A 63 8.09 -12.74 8.98
N TYR A 64 7.93 -13.09 10.25
CA TYR A 64 6.97 -14.09 10.69
C TYR A 64 6.36 -13.65 12.02
N VAL A 65 5.04 -13.52 12.01
CA VAL A 65 4.23 -13.28 13.22
C VAL A 65 3.29 -14.48 13.36
N PRO A 66 3.51 -15.37 14.36
CA PRO A 66 2.72 -16.58 14.52
C PRO A 66 1.20 -16.32 14.48
N GLY A 67 0.48 -17.08 13.65
CA GLY A 67 -0.97 -16.97 13.51
C GLY A 67 -1.46 -15.71 12.77
N HIS A 68 -0.56 -14.82 12.34
CA HIS A 68 -0.95 -13.57 11.70
C HIS A 68 -0.27 -13.33 10.35
N LYS A 69 1.06 -13.43 10.25
CA LYS A 69 1.78 -13.07 9.03
C LYS A 69 3.00 -13.96 8.79
N LYS A 70 3.17 -14.35 7.54
CA LYS A 70 4.41 -14.88 6.98
C LYS A 70 4.65 -14.21 5.63
N GLY A 71 5.84 -13.65 5.40
CA GLY A 71 6.14 -12.95 4.16
C GLY A 71 7.44 -12.15 4.24
N ALA A 72 7.64 -11.29 3.28
CA ALA A 72 8.76 -10.36 3.29
C ALA A 72 8.31 -8.95 2.93
N SER A 73 9.09 -7.95 3.30
CA SER A 73 8.75 -6.56 3.02
C SER A 73 9.99 -5.66 2.95
N VAL A 74 9.81 -4.53 2.26
CA VAL A 74 10.78 -3.42 2.19
C VAL A 74 10.11 -2.18 2.74
N SER A 75 10.79 -1.48 3.65
CA SER A 75 10.26 -0.30 4.33
C SER A 75 10.35 0.97 3.47
N PHE A 76 9.59 1.99 3.87
CA PHE A 76 9.69 3.34 3.30
C PHE A 76 11.13 3.88 3.28
N TYR A 77 11.94 3.59 4.29
CA TYR A 77 13.30 4.10 4.37
C TYR A 77 14.22 3.57 3.25
N ALA A 78 14.07 2.30 2.85
CA ALA A 78 14.80 1.75 1.72
C ALA A 78 14.28 2.35 0.40
N ILE A 79 12.95 2.45 0.23
CA ILE A 79 12.30 3.08 -0.93
C ILE A 79 12.77 4.54 -1.08
N LEU A 80 12.81 5.30 0.01
CA LEU A 80 13.25 6.69 0.01
C LEU A 80 14.68 6.86 -0.53
N ARG A 81 15.56 5.90 -0.24
CA ARG A 81 16.97 5.94 -0.66
C ARG A 81 17.17 5.47 -2.09
N GLN A 82 16.41 4.45 -2.55
CA GLN A 82 16.81 3.66 -3.72
C GLN A 82 15.73 3.54 -4.80
N ALA A 83 14.48 3.98 -4.54
CA ALA A 83 13.35 3.79 -5.45
C ALA A 83 12.67 5.12 -5.85
N PRO A 84 13.34 5.96 -6.66
CA PRO A 84 12.82 7.28 -7.02
C PRO A 84 11.54 7.26 -7.86
N ALA A 85 11.25 6.22 -8.64
CA ALA A 85 10.00 6.09 -9.38
C ALA A 85 8.83 5.79 -8.43
N ILE A 86 9.00 4.81 -7.53
CA ILE A 86 8.01 4.47 -6.51
C ILE A 86 7.77 5.69 -5.60
N LEU A 87 8.83 6.36 -5.18
CA LEU A 87 8.72 7.57 -4.37
C LEU A 87 8.00 8.71 -5.11
N SER A 88 8.22 8.82 -6.43
CA SER A 88 7.53 9.82 -7.28
C SER A 88 6.04 9.54 -7.37
N LEU A 89 5.64 8.27 -7.47
CA LEU A 89 4.22 7.88 -7.41
C LEU A 89 3.62 8.23 -6.05
N TYR A 90 4.25 7.81 -4.94
CA TYR A 90 3.76 8.10 -3.59
C TYR A 90 3.55 9.59 -3.34
N ARG A 91 4.47 10.43 -3.85
CA ARG A 91 4.45 11.88 -3.71
C ARG A 91 3.78 12.62 -4.88
N SER A 92 3.11 11.90 -5.80
CA SER A 92 2.44 12.50 -6.96
C SER A 92 1.32 13.47 -6.52
N PRO A 93 1.38 14.75 -6.88
CA PRO A 93 0.30 15.69 -6.62
C PRO A 93 -1.01 15.28 -7.31
N ALA A 94 -0.92 14.74 -8.54
CA ALA A 94 -2.10 14.29 -9.28
C ALA A 94 -2.79 13.12 -8.56
N LEU A 95 -2.01 12.13 -8.07
CA LEU A 95 -2.57 11.01 -7.30
C LEU A 95 -3.20 11.48 -5.99
N LEU A 96 -2.50 12.34 -5.23
CA LEU A 96 -2.99 12.84 -3.95
C LEU A 96 -4.29 13.65 -4.12
N MET A 97 -4.39 14.47 -5.16
CA MET A 97 -5.61 15.22 -5.48
C MET A 97 -6.74 14.29 -5.91
N PHE A 98 -6.47 13.31 -6.76
CA PHE A 98 -7.45 12.29 -7.17
C PHE A 98 -8.02 11.55 -5.96
N LEU A 99 -7.15 11.02 -5.10
CA LEU A 99 -7.55 10.32 -3.88
C LEU A 99 -8.37 11.21 -2.96
N SER A 100 -7.92 12.45 -2.73
CA SER A 100 -8.65 13.42 -1.89
C SER A 100 -10.07 13.68 -2.41
N ARG A 101 -10.22 13.79 -3.73
CA ARG A 101 -11.53 13.95 -4.38
C ARG A 101 -12.38 12.68 -4.30
N LEU A 102 -11.76 11.52 -4.38
CA LEU A 102 -12.47 10.23 -4.31
C LEU A 102 -12.99 9.95 -2.91
N VAL A 103 -12.18 10.18 -1.86
CA VAL A 103 -12.59 9.95 -0.46
C VAL A 103 -13.32 11.15 0.16
N GLU A 104 -13.41 12.28 -0.57
CA GLU A 104 -14.04 13.55 -0.15
C GLU A 104 -13.47 14.13 1.15
N ALA A 105 -12.16 13.99 1.31
CA ALA A 105 -11.41 14.56 2.43
C ALA A 105 -10.00 14.95 1.95
N PRO A 106 -9.43 16.04 2.46
CA PRO A 106 -8.05 16.40 2.17
C PRO A 106 -7.12 15.32 2.71
N LEU A 107 -6.35 14.71 1.82
CA LEU A 107 -5.34 13.70 2.17
C LEU A 107 -3.95 14.32 2.23
N LEU A 108 -3.16 13.80 3.14
CA LEU A 108 -1.78 14.16 3.37
C LEU A 108 -0.91 12.90 3.26
N LEU A 109 0.35 13.08 2.89
CA LEU A 109 1.37 12.03 3.05
C LEU A 109 1.51 11.68 4.53
N CYS A 110 1.83 10.43 4.85
CA CYS A 110 2.24 10.10 6.21
C CYS A 110 3.56 10.82 6.58
N PRO A 111 3.84 11.05 7.87
CA PRO A 111 5.12 11.56 8.32
C PRO A 111 6.29 10.70 7.83
N GLU A 112 7.44 11.33 7.51
CA GLU A 112 8.61 10.62 6.95
C GLU A 112 9.25 9.60 7.90
N ASN A 113 8.90 9.64 9.17
CA ASN A 113 9.33 8.66 10.16
C ASN A 113 8.35 7.47 10.32
N ASP A 114 7.35 7.33 9.46
CA ASP A 114 6.49 6.15 9.40
C ASP A 114 7.04 5.14 8.37
N PRO A 115 7.60 3.98 8.79
CA PRO A 115 8.16 2.98 7.88
C PRO A 115 7.12 2.30 7.00
N HIS A 116 5.83 2.42 7.34
CA HIS A 116 4.70 1.86 6.61
C HIS A 116 4.11 2.81 5.55
N SER A 117 4.54 4.07 5.52
CA SER A 117 3.95 5.10 4.64
C SER A 117 3.97 4.74 3.15
N CYS A 118 5.02 4.03 2.73
CA CYS A 118 5.16 3.44 1.40
C CYS A 118 6.03 2.18 1.55
N ALA A 119 5.51 1.01 1.21
CA ALA A 119 6.17 -0.26 1.46
C ALA A 119 5.92 -1.27 0.34
N LEU A 120 6.86 -2.18 0.13
CA LEU A 120 6.69 -3.33 -0.74
C LEU A 120 6.45 -4.58 0.11
N TYR A 121 5.51 -5.42 -0.32
CA TYR A 121 5.23 -6.71 0.28
C TYR A 121 5.48 -7.81 -0.74
N TYR A 122 6.30 -8.78 -0.34
CA TYR A 122 6.72 -9.92 -1.16
C TYR A 122 6.14 -11.21 -0.59
N TYR A 123 5.43 -11.94 -1.42
CA TYR A 123 4.95 -13.29 -1.19
C TYR A 123 5.68 -14.17 -2.20
N GLN A 124 6.70 -14.90 -1.75
CA GLN A 124 7.62 -15.64 -2.62
C GLN A 124 7.94 -17.05 -2.09
N GLN A 125 7.43 -17.38 -0.90
CA GLN A 125 7.58 -18.72 -0.36
C GLN A 125 6.22 -19.33 -0.07
N PRO A 126 6.03 -20.65 -0.30
CA PRO A 126 4.78 -21.32 0.01
C PRO A 126 4.28 -21.03 1.42
N GLY A 127 3.01 -20.67 1.51
CA GLY A 127 2.37 -20.31 2.76
C GLY A 127 2.60 -18.85 3.21
N ASP A 128 3.25 -17.99 2.41
CA ASP A 128 3.29 -16.55 2.68
C ASP A 128 1.87 -15.96 2.65
N HIS A 129 1.47 -15.26 3.71
CA HIS A 129 0.10 -14.77 3.91
C HIS A 129 0.07 -13.61 4.90
N ILE A 130 -1.08 -12.92 4.96
CA ILE A 130 -1.45 -12.05 6.09
C ILE A 130 -2.86 -12.43 6.53
N GLY A 131 -3.03 -12.76 7.80
CA GLY A 131 -4.33 -13.05 8.40
C GLY A 131 -5.25 -11.83 8.39
N PHE A 132 -6.53 -12.04 8.66
CA PHE A 132 -7.50 -10.95 8.72
C PHE A 132 -7.11 -9.86 9.73
N HIS A 133 -7.15 -8.60 9.29
CA HIS A 133 -6.82 -7.42 10.09
C HIS A 133 -7.48 -6.15 9.54
N TYR A 134 -7.42 -5.08 10.32
CA TYR A 134 -7.62 -3.69 9.89
C TYR A 134 -6.27 -2.99 9.79
N ASP A 135 -6.11 -2.10 8.82
CA ASP A 135 -4.99 -1.16 8.78
C ASP A 135 -5.25 0.03 9.70
N THR A 136 -5.42 -0.24 10.99
CA THR A 136 -5.85 0.75 11.97
C THR A 136 -4.95 1.98 11.99
N SER A 137 -5.56 3.17 11.99
CA SER A 137 -4.84 4.44 12.04
C SER A 137 -4.14 4.65 13.39
N TYR A 138 -2.85 4.96 13.34
CA TYR A 138 -2.09 5.47 14.49
C TYR A 138 -2.22 6.99 14.66
N TYR A 139 -2.82 7.65 13.70
CA TYR A 139 -3.04 9.09 13.64
C TYR A 139 -4.42 9.44 14.20
N LYS A 140 -4.61 10.69 14.58
CA LYS A 140 -5.92 11.18 15.08
C LYS A 140 -7.00 11.17 13.98
N GLY A 141 -6.59 11.24 12.72
CA GLY A 141 -7.48 11.16 11.56
C GLY A 141 -7.63 9.75 11.00
N LYS A 142 -8.33 9.67 9.88
CA LYS A 142 -8.48 8.44 9.10
C LYS A 142 -7.18 8.09 8.38
N ARG A 143 -6.95 6.79 8.16
CA ARG A 143 -5.89 6.25 7.33
C ARG A 143 -6.49 5.55 6.12
N TYR A 144 -5.98 5.88 4.96
CA TYR A 144 -6.36 5.26 3.70
C TYR A 144 -5.19 4.48 3.14
N THR A 145 -5.47 3.23 2.77
CA THR A 145 -4.51 2.32 2.16
C THR A 145 -4.77 2.22 0.67
N VAL A 146 -3.72 2.38 -0.11
CA VAL A 146 -3.68 2.06 -1.54
C VAL A 146 -2.80 0.83 -1.72
N LEU A 147 -3.32 -0.19 -2.40
CA LEU A 147 -2.54 -1.34 -2.86
C LEU A 147 -2.42 -1.29 -4.38
N ILE A 148 -1.22 -1.56 -4.90
CA ILE A 148 -0.95 -1.63 -6.33
C ILE A 148 -0.28 -2.96 -6.63
N GLY A 149 -0.89 -3.76 -7.53
CA GLY A 149 -0.30 -4.98 -8.03
C GLY A 149 0.92 -4.69 -8.90
N LEU A 150 2.04 -5.34 -8.60
CA LEU A 150 3.26 -5.28 -9.43
C LEU A 150 3.57 -6.62 -10.09
N VAL A 151 3.45 -7.72 -9.33
CA VAL A 151 3.58 -9.09 -9.80
C VAL A 151 2.43 -9.91 -9.25
N GLU A 152 1.72 -10.62 -10.13
CA GLU A 152 0.67 -11.56 -9.78
C GLU A 152 0.85 -12.83 -10.60
N ARG A 153 1.63 -13.77 -10.09
CA ARG A 153 1.86 -15.10 -10.65
C ARG A 153 1.38 -16.14 -9.64
N SER A 154 0.14 -15.98 -9.19
CA SER A 154 -0.46 -16.85 -8.18
C SER A 154 -1.91 -17.19 -8.53
N GLU A 155 -2.30 -18.43 -8.30
CA GLU A 155 -3.70 -18.89 -8.32
C GLU A 155 -4.34 -18.88 -6.92
N HIS A 156 -3.53 -18.98 -5.88
CA HIS A 156 -3.97 -19.17 -4.50
C HIS A 156 -3.91 -17.90 -3.66
N CYS A 157 -2.87 -17.06 -3.86
CA CYS A 157 -2.65 -15.86 -3.07
C CYS A 157 -3.54 -14.71 -3.58
N ARG A 158 -4.57 -14.37 -2.83
CA ARG A 158 -5.55 -13.32 -3.16
C ARG A 158 -5.71 -12.34 -2.01
N LEU A 159 -5.98 -11.08 -2.36
CA LEU A 159 -6.54 -10.15 -1.39
C LEU A 159 -7.99 -10.56 -1.13
N VAL A 160 -8.32 -10.82 0.12
CA VAL A 160 -9.67 -11.11 0.57
C VAL A 160 -10.20 -9.92 1.35
N ALA A 161 -11.30 -9.34 0.89
CA ALA A 161 -11.95 -8.19 1.50
C ALA A 161 -13.34 -8.57 1.98
N ARG A 162 -13.68 -8.25 3.24
CA ARG A 162 -15.03 -8.37 3.78
C ARG A 162 -15.73 -7.03 3.71
N VAL A 163 -16.57 -6.88 2.71
CA VAL A 163 -17.25 -5.62 2.39
C VAL A 163 -18.70 -5.71 2.87
N GLN A 164 -19.09 -4.70 3.67
CA GLN A 164 -20.49 -4.50 4.05
C GLN A 164 -21.09 -3.42 3.16
N LYS A 165 -22.11 -3.76 2.37
CA LYS A 165 -22.80 -2.76 1.54
C LYS A 165 -23.67 -1.85 2.39
N HIS A 166 -23.61 -0.55 2.14
CA HIS A 166 -24.53 0.42 2.76
C HIS A 166 -25.97 0.18 2.27
N GLY A 167 -26.91 0.00 3.21
CA GLY A 167 -28.37 -0.04 2.94
C GLY A 167 -28.95 -1.41 2.63
N GLU A 168 -28.17 -2.44 2.46
CA GLU A 168 -28.63 -3.84 2.43
C GLU A 168 -28.40 -4.48 3.81
N THR A 169 -29.27 -5.42 4.19
CA THR A 169 -29.19 -6.20 5.45
C THR A 169 -27.73 -6.51 5.81
N ASP A 170 -27.42 -6.68 7.10
CA ASP A 170 -26.09 -6.91 7.72
C ASP A 170 -25.20 -8.01 7.08
N GLU A 171 -25.38 -8.28 5.79
CA GLU A 171 -24.69 -9.32 5.04
C GLU A 171 -23.31 -8.84 4.63
N ILE A 172 -22.28 -9.39 5.28
CA ILE A 172 -20.88 -9.18 4.91
C ILE A 172 -20.56 -10.05 3.68
N ARG A 173 -20.25 -9.42 2.56
CA ARG A 173 -19.79 -10.11 1.36
C ARG A 173 -18.26 -10.27 1.37
N GLU A 174 -17.78 -11.49 1.26
CA GLU A 174 -16.35 -11.76 1.03
C GLU A 174 -16.04 -11.70 -0.46
N THR A 175 -15.10 -10.85 -0.84
CA THR A 175 -14.62 -10.69 -2.22
C THR A 175 -13.15 -11.06 -2.29
N ARG A 176 -12.76 -11.84 -3.31
CA ARG A 176 -11.37 -12.23 -3.59
C ARG A 176 -10.88 -11.49 -4.83
N ILE A 177 -9.76 -10.83 -4.71
CA ILE A 177 -9.23 -9.93 -5.72
C ILE A 177 -7.83 -10.43 -6.13
N ALA A 178 -7.68 -10.67 -7.44
CA ALA A 178 -6.36 -10.78 -8.05
C ALA A 178 -5.78 -9.37 -8.17
N MET A 179 -4.50 -9.24 -7.85
CA MET A 179 -3.81 -7.95 -7.92
C MET A 179 -2.91 -7.93 -9.15
N ASP A 180 -3.53 -8.10 -10.32
CA ASP A 180 -2.82 -8.04 -11.59
C ASP A 180 -1.98 -6.76 -11.71
N PRO A 181 -0.86 -6.77 -12.46
CA PRO A 181 -0.01 -5.60 -12.61
C PRO A 181 -0.81 -4.36 -13.04
N GLY A 182 -0.66 -3.27 -12.27
CA GLY A 182 -1.41 -2.03 -12.46
C GLY A 182 -2.80 -1.97 -11.82
N THR A 183 -3.32 -3.07 -11.25
CA THR A 183 -4.55 -3.04 -10.44
C THR A 183 -4.31 -2.19 -9.20
N PHE A 184 -5.29 -1.32 -8.93
CA PHE A 184 -5.27 -0.36 -7.84
C PHE A 184 -6.46 -0.61 -6.91
N VAL A 185 -6.20 -0.74 -5.63
CA VAL A 185 -7.23 -0.91 -4.60
C VAL A 185 -7.10 0.22 -3.61
N LEU A 186 -8.20 0.92 -3.31
CA LEU A 186 -8.26 1.95 -2.26
C LEU A 186 -9.28 1.57 -1.20
N PHE A 187 -8.90 1.72 0.05
CA PHE A 187 -9.82 1.54 1.17
C PHE A 187 -9.48 2.36 2.40
N ASN A 188 -10.48 2.56 3.25
CA ASN A 188 -10.29 3.09 4.59
C ASN A 188 -9.75 1.98 5.49
N GLY A 189 -8.55 2.16 6.04
CA GLY A 189 -7.86 1.16 6.85
C GLY A 189 -8.60 0.77 8.13
N ASP A 190 -9.40 1.69 8.71
CA ASP A 190 -10.17 1.42 9.91
C ASP A 190 -11.49 0.66 9.64
N LYS A 191 -11.89 0.50 8.37
CA LYS A 191 -13.18 -0.08 7.99
C LYS A 191 -13.10 -1.44 7.31
N LEU A 192 -12.06 -1.67 6.50
CA LEU A 192 -11.94 -2.88 5.71
C LEU A 192 -11.28 -4.00 6.53
N TRP A 193 -12.03 -5.03 6.88
CA TRP A 193 -11.51 -6.29 7.41
C TRP A 193 -10.99 -7.14 6.26
N HIS A 194 -9.68 -7.28 6.15
CA HIS A 194 -9.07 -7.91 4.98
C HIS A 194 -7.90 -8.85 5.34
N ALA A 195 -7.56 -9.72 4.40
CA ALA A 195 -6.50 -10.71 4.53
C ALA A 195 -5.82 -10.94 3.17
N VAL A 196 -4.68 -11.61 3.20
CA VAL A 196 -4.02 -12.18 2.02
C VAL A 196 -3.93 -13.69 2.24
N THR A 197 -4.56 -14.47 1.33
CA THR A 197 -4.55 -15.93 1.41
C THR A 197 -3.15 -16.51 1.17
N PRO A 198 -2.85 -17.70 1.70
CA PRO A 198 -1.54 -18.31 1.57
C PRO A 198 -1.11 -18.51 0.12
N LEU A 199 0.15 -18.18 -0.15
CA LEU A 199 0.81 -18.42 -1.43
C LEU A 199 1.00 -19.94 -1.66
N GLY A 200 0.73 -20.38 -2.88
CA GLY A 200 1.00 -21.76 -3.31
C GLY A 200 2.48 -22.01 -3.59
N LYS A 201 2.78 -23.25 -4.02
CA LYS A 201 4.12 -23.62 -4.46
C LYS A 201 4.39 -23.04 -5.86
N ASP A 202 5.63 -22.57 -6.07
CA ASP A 202 6.10 -22.00 -7.35
C ASP A 202 5.29 -20.77 -7.81
N GLU A 203 4.66 -20.07 -6.84
CA GLU A 203 3.92 -18.83 -7.05
C GLU A 203 4.70 -17.62 -6.55
N GLU A 204 4.35 -16.43 -7.07
CA GLU A 204 4.93 -15.16 -6.66
C GLU A 204 3.90 -14.04 -6.73
N ARG A 205 3.92 -13.16 -5.73
CA ARG A 205 3.10 -11.94 -5.70
C ARG A 205 3.88 -10.81 -5.03
N ILE A 206 3.88 -9.62 -5.67
CA ILE A 206 4.52 -8.42 -5.13
C ILE A 206 3.51 -7.27 -5.18
N ILE A 207 3.32 -6.61 -4.04
CA ILE A 207 2.37 -5.51 -3.87
C ILE A 207 3.11 -4.28 -3.35
N LEU A 208 2.85 -3.15 -4.00
CA LEU A 208 3.21 -1.84 -3.49
C LEU A 208 2.04 -1.29 -2.66
N THR A 209 2.34 -0.88 -1.44
CA THR A 209 1.37 -0.28 -0.51
C THR A 209 1.73 1.18 -0.26
N LEU A 210 0.75 2.07 -0.43
CA LEU A 210 0.88 3.50 -0.12
C LEU A 210 -0.13 3.87 0.96
N GLN A 211 0.30 4.70 1.91
CA GLN A 211 -0.56 5.14 3.01
C GLN A 211 -0.74 6.66 2.98
N TYR A 212 -1.98 7.09 3.14
CA TYR A 212 -2.34 8.50 3.22
C TYR A 212 -3.21 8.74 4.45
N VAL A 213 -3.15 9.93 5.01
CA VAL A 213 -3.87 10.27 6.25
C VAL A 213 -4.61 11.60 6.11
N THR A 214 -5.66 11.79 6.90
CA THR A 214 -6.35 13.09 6.97
C THR A 214 -5.76 13.99 8.06
N ASN A 215 -4.93 13.45 8.95
CA ASN A 215 -4.25 14.20 10.00
C ASN A 215 -2.94 13.49 10.34
N GLN A 216 -1.83 14.23 10.39
CA GLN A 216 -0.49 13.70 10.69
C GLN A 216 -0.19 13.62 12.19
N GLU A 217 -1.07 14.14 13.06
CA GLU A 217 -0.86 14.12 14.49
C GLU A 217 -1.08 12.71 15.07
N MET A 218 -0.12 12.23 15.82
CA MET A 218 -0.22 10.97 16.57
C MET A 218 -0.73 11.21 17.99
N GLY A 219 -1.63 10.35 18.47
CA GLY A 219 -2.04 10.34 19.87
C GLY A 219 -0.87 9.96 20.79
N PRO A 220 -0.72 10.59 22.00
CA PRO A 220 0.45 10.43 22.86
C PRO A 220 0.71 8.98 23.31
N PHE A 221 -0.32 8.19 23.55
CA PHE A 221 -0.21 6.79 23.97
C PHE A 221 0.09 5.82 22.81
N LYS A 222 -0.32 6.13 21.59
CA LYS A 222 -0.04 5.30 20.42
C LYS A 222 1.40 5.47 19.90
N LYS A 223 2.03 6.61 20.19
CA LYS A 223 3.38 6.96 19.75
C LYS A 223 4.47 6.02 20.31
N MET A 224 4.24 5.46 21.49
CA MET A 224 5.28 4.72 22.22
C MET A 224 5.27 3.20 21.97
N PHE A 225 4.11 2.59 21.72
CA PHE A 225 3.99 1.13 21.70
C PHE A 225 3.76 0.51 20.33
N SER A 226 3.15 1.21 19.36
CA SER A 226 2.77 0.58 18.09
C SER A 226 3.86 0.70 17.02
N ASN A 227 4.46 1.87 16.84
CA ASN A 227 5.46 2.05 15.78
C ASN A 227 6.71 1.16 15.97
N LEU A 228 7.10 0.86 17.20
CA LEU A 228 8.33 0.12 17.48
C LEU A 228 8.14 -1.39 17.26
N LYS A 229 7.06 -1.98 17.79
CA LYS A 229 6.80 -3.41 17.66
C LYS A 229 6.44 -3.80 16.23
N ASP A 230 5.56 -3.01 15.60
CA ASP A 230 5.11 -3.29 14.24
C ASP A 230 6.23 -3.03 13.22
N ALA A 231 6.98 -1.93 13.37
CA ALA A 231 8.12 -1.65 12.50
C ALA A 231 9.18 -2.77 12.56
N VAL A 232 9.51 -3.27 13.76
CA VAL A 232 10.45 -4.40 13.91
C VAL A 232 9.87 -5.70 13.39
N ALA A 233 8.58 -5.97 13.65
CA ALA A 233 7.92 -7.18 13.20
C ALA A 233 7.80 -7.25 11.67
N TYR A 234 7.62 -6.09 11.00
CA TYR A 234 7.47 -6.02 9.55
C TYR A 234 8.77 -5.78 8.80
N PHE A 235 9.67 -4.95 9.32
CA PHE A 235 10.87 -4.49 8.59
C PHE A 235 12.18 -4.82 9.29
N GLY A 236 12.14 -5.56 10.42
CA GLY A 236 13.32 -5.91 11.20
C GLY A 236 13.91 -4.76 12.01
N PRO A 237 14.99 -5.02 12.79
CA PRO A 237 15.59 -4.03 13.68
C PRO A 237 16.17 -2.80 12.98
N ALA A 238 16.51 -2.90 11.70
CA ALA A 238 17.00 -1.76 10.90
C ALA A 238 15.93 -0.65 10.74
N ALA A 239 14.63 -0.98 10.87
CA ALA A 239 13.53 -0.01 10.87
C ALA A 239 13.49 0.88 12.12
N LEU A 240 14.27 0.57 13.14
CA LEU A 240 14.43 1.39 14.37
C LEU A 240 15.46 2.50 14.23
N LEU A 241 16.32 2.42 13.21
CA LEU A 241 17.34 3.44 13.01
C LEU A 241 16.68 4.65 12.33
N PRO A 242 16.54 5.79 13.03
CA PRO A 242 16.05 6.99 12.40
C PRO A 242 16.97 7.35 11.23
N TRP A 243 16.37 7.61 10.08
CA TRP A 243 17.11 8.14 8.95
C TRP A 243 17.81 9.44 9.37
N ASN A 244 19.14 9.43 9.31
CA ASN A 244 19.97 10.60 9.63
C ASN A 244 20.58 11.12 8.31
N PRO A 245 20.02 12.20 7.72
CA PRO A 245 20.50 12.77 6.46
C PRO A 245 21.92 13.32 6.52
N SER A 246 22.49 13.45 7.71
CA SER A 246 23.84 14.02 7.89
C SER A 246 24.98 13.01 7.65
N LYS A 247 24.71 11.72 7.44
CA LYS A 247 25.75 10.69 7.22
C LYS A 247 26.09 10.44 5.74
N GLU A 248 25.40 11.07 4.78
CA GLU A 248 25.66 10.90 3.34
C GLU A 248 26.55 11.99 2.73
N LYS A 249 27.23 12.79 3.56
CA LYS A 249 28.26 13.75 3.12
C LYS A 249 29.63 13.29 3.67
N GLY A 250 30.13 12.21 3.11
CA GLY A 250 31.47 11.72 3.34
C GLY A 250 31.97 10.99 2.11
#